data_27d0dc8620cc14c63648da8750320219
#
_entry.id   27d0dc8620cc14c63648da8750320219
#
_cell.length_a   1.000
_cell.length_b   1.000
_cell.length_c   1.000
_cell.angle_alpha   90.00
_cell.angle_beta   90.00
_cell.angle_gamma   90.00
#
_symmetry.space_group_name_H-M   'P 1'
#
loop_
_entity.id
_entity.type
_entity.pdbx_description
1 polymer ?
#
loop_
_entity_poly.entity_id
_entity_poly.type
_entity_poly.pdbx_seq_one_letter_code
_entity_poly.pdbx_strand_id
1 'polypeptide(L)'
;MERFRRLGDKAIRRIGYWLLATVVLCGCGNKYQYIPKDIEPLEVEIVRFDSAQLAVRPDSVEVDIQQLYADYEEFMPMFVEGILRIPTEDTAYLCEMYAQFLTDTVMGFAQTNALAQEKFANVDSLQEALNMGFSRLHYLFPDWEIPMTVYLFVSGFNSSVVYNENLMGVGVDMYLGSDYPYYNQLVYNYQKHTMRKECVAGDLLNLYLAYNISYNSKYNRLLEQMIFRGKQMFLLSELLPDEPEWEVIGYTKEQWQWCERYERAIWNRIMSKRDLFKTESMLLNSYMNDGPFTSEISQESPGRLGLWVGWRIVDSYMRNNEHVTIQELMSDGDAQKILEQSFYKP
;
A
#
# COMPACT_ATOMS: atom_id res chain seq x y z
N MET A 1 69.61 -16.15 -28.65
CA MET A 1 68.76 -16.85 -27.66
C MET A 1 67.99 -15.91 -26.71
N GLU A 2 68.15 -14.60 -26.79
CA GLU A 2 67.45 -13.64 -25.92
C GLU A 2 66.13 -13.05 -26.49
N ARG A 3 65.80 -13.31 -27.76
CA ARG A 3 64.60 -12.77 -28.42
C ARG A 3 63.33 -13.58 -28.17
N PHE A 4 63.46 -14.82 -27.73
CA PHE A 4 62.30 -15.71 -27.45
C PHE A 4 61.77 -15.66 -26.02
N ARG A 5 62.54 -15.12 -25.05
CA ARG A 5 62.09 -14.97 -23.66
C ARG A 5 61.16 -13.77 -23.41
N ARG A 6 61.18 -12.75 -24.26
CA ARG A 6 60.36 -11.54 -24.08
C ARG A 6 58.94 -11.62 -24.62
N LEU A 7 58.63 -12.68 -25.39
CA LEU A 7 57.27 -12.89 -25.93
C LEU A 7 56.37 -13.76 -25.01
N GLY A 8 56.95 -14.58 -24.15
CA GLY A 8 56.21 -15.41 -23.17
C GLY A 8 55.59 -14.60 -22.01
N ASP A 9 56.34 -13.60 -21.49
CA ASP A 9 55.88 -12.83 -20.33
C ASP A 9 54.77 -11.81 -20.64
N LYS A 10 54.60 -11.38 -21.89
CA LYS A 10 53.51 -10.49 -22.30
C LYS A 10 52.20 -11.23 -22.58
N ALA A 11 52.27 -12.50 -22.96
CA ALA A 11 51.06 -13.34 -23.18
C ALA A 11 50.47 -13.81 -21.85
N ILE A 12 51.30 -14.18 -20.89
CA ILE A 12 50.84 -14.64 -19.56
C ILE A 12 50.26 -13.49 -18.73
N ARG A 13 50.76 -12.26 -18.86
CA ARG A 13 50.20 -11.08 -18.18
C ARG A 13 48.83 -10.63 -18.77
N ARG A 14 48.56 -10.87 -20.07
CA ARG A 14 47.29 -10.53 -20.70
C ARG A 14 46.18 -11.55 -20.40
N ILE A 15 46.53 -12.80 -20.18
CA ILE A 15 45.56 -13.85 -19.79
C ILE A 15 45.16 -13.72 -18.32
N GLY A 16 46.12 -13.28 -17.43
CA GLY A 16 45.81 -13.05 -16.00
C GLY A 16 44.82 -11.89 -15.75
N TYR A 17 44.78 -10.88 -16.61
CA TYR A 17 43.85 -9.75 -16.46
C TYR A 17 42.44 -10.03 -17.03
N TRP A 18 42.27 -11.04 -17.87
CA TRP A 18 40.96 -11.43 -18.39
C TRP A 18 40.23 -12.45 -17.48
N LEU A 19 40.94 -13.14 -16.61
CA LEU A 19 40.32 -14.07 -15.62
C LEU A 19 39.90 -13.38 -14.32
N LEU A 20 40.37 -12.13 -14.06
CA LEU A 20 39.94 -11.33 -12.89
C LEU A 20 38.78 -10.38 -13.17
N ALA A 21 38.36 -10.25 -14.46
CA ALA A 21 37.24 -9.38 -14.84
C ALA A 21 35.89 -10.11 -14.96
N THR A 22 35.85 -11.42 -14.71
CA THR A 22 34.63 -12.24 -14.86
C THR A 22 34.01 -12.73 -13.56
N VAL A 23 34.44 -12.20 -12.40
CA VAL A 23 33.87 -12.61 -11.08
C VAL A 23 33.10 -11.49 -10.38
N VAL A 24 32.76 -10.38 -11.04
CA VAL A 24 32.03 -9.27 -10.42
C VAL A 24 30.69 -8.96 -11.11
N LEU A 25 30.03 -9.95 -11.69
CA LEU A 25 28.68 -9.78 -12.22
C LEU A 25 27.82 -11.04 -12.02
N CYS A 26 27.66 -11.48 -10.78
CA CYS A 26 26.58 -12.36 -10.39
C CYS A 26 26.21 -12.10 -8.93
N GLY A 27 25.71 -10.89 -8.69
CA GLY A 27 25.05 -10.48 -7.45
C GLY A 27 23.59 -10.11 -7.67
N CYS A 28 22.96 -10.67 -8.70
CA CYS A 28 21.49 -10.77 -8.70
C CYS A 28 21.18 -12.03 -7.88
N GLY A 29 21.03 -11.87 -6.56
CA GLY A 29 20.39 -12.91 -5.78
C GLY A 29 19.04 -13.19 -6.43
N ASN A 30 18.80 -14.44 -6.86
CA ASN A 30 17.46 -14.86 -7.28
C ASN A 30 16.53 -14.51 -6.11
N LYS A 31 15.64 -13.54 -6.31
CA LYS A 31 14.58 -13.24 -5.36
C LYS A 31 13.79 -14.54 -5.24
N TYR A 32 13.69 -15.08 -4.04
CA TYR A 32 12.94 -16.32 -3.82
C TYR A 32 11.50 -16.08 -4.28
N GLN A 33 10.97 -16.95 -5.12
CA GLN A 33 9.63 -16.81 -5.67
C GLN A 33 8.64 -17.59 -4.80
N TYR A 34 7.90 -16.89 -3.95
CA TYR A 34 6.90 -17.48 -3.05
C TYR A 34 5.59 -17.84 -3.77
N ILE A 35 5.25 -17.13 -4.83
CA ILE A 35 4.03 -17.31 -5.61
C ILE A 35 4.40 -17.67 -7.05
N PRO A 36 3.92 -18.79 -7.62
CA PRO A 36 4.14 -19.13 -9.03
C PRO A 36 3.66 -18.03 -9.97
N LYS A 37 4.23 -17.97 -11.17
CA LYS A 37 3.80 -17.00 -12.19
C LYS A 37 2.51 -17.40 -12.89
N ASP A 38 2.22 -18.70 -12.94
CA ASP A 38 1.13 -19.35 -13.64
C ASP A 38 -0.05 -19.71 -12.73
N ILE A 39 -0.40 -18.79 -11.83
CA ILE A 39 -1.59 -18.93 -10.98
C ILE A 39 -2.86 -18.68 -11.77
N GLU A 40 -3.98 -19.27 -11.32
CA GLU A 40 -5.30 -19.03 -11.90
C GLU A 40 -5.71 -17.56 -11.68
N PRO A 41 -6.02 -16.80 -12.75
CA PRO A 41 -6.40 -15.40 -12.62
C PRO A 41 -7.82 -15.26 -12.08
N LEU A 42 -8.01 -14.30 -11.15
CA LEU A 42 -9.31 -13.78 -10.77
C LEU A 42 -9.60 -12.50 -11.56
N GLU A 43 -10.84 -12.32 -11.95
CA GLU A 43 -11.30 -11.08 -12.59
C GLU A 43 -12.22 -10.34 -11.61
N VAL A 44 -11.70 -9.24 -11.06
CA VAL A 44 -12.44 -8.33 -10.18
C VAL A 44 -13.17 -7.31 -11.05
N GLU A 45 -14.47 -7.14 -10.87
CA GLU A 45 -15.25 -6.16 -11.61
C GLU A 45 -15.05 -4.76 -11.02
N ILE A 46 -14.70 -3.77 -11.85
CA ILE A 46 -14.70 -2.36 -11.47
C ILE A 46 -16.01 -1.72 -11.93
N VAL A 47 -16.88 -1.39 -10.97
CA VAL A 47 -18.16 -0.73 -11.22
C VAL A 47 -17.99 0.78 -11.15
N ARG A 48 -18.33 1.47 -12.25
CA ARG A 48 -18.26 2.92 -12.41
C ARG A 48 -19.48 3.61 -11.78
N PHE A 49 -19.69 3.38 -10.48
CA PHE A 49 -20.75 4.07 -9.74
C PHE A 49 -20.53 5.59 -9.72
N ASP A 50 -19.29 6.06 -9.73
CA ASP A 50 -18.93 7.47 -9.88
C ASP A 50 -19.57 8.13 -11.10
N SER A 51 -19.63 7.43 -12.23
CA SER A 51 -20.28 7.93 -13.45
C SER A 51 -21.79 7.96 -13.32
N ALA A 52 -22.40 6.91 -12.74
CA ALA A 52 -23.84 6.89 -12.50
C ALA A 52 -24.24 7.94 -11.45
N GLN A 53 -23.48 8.09 -10.39
CA GLN A 53 -23.62 9.09 -9.35
C GLN A 53 -23.64 10.53 -9.90
N LEU A 54 -22.72 10.84 -10.80
CA LEU A 54 -22.58 12.19 -11.39
C LEU A 54 -23.54 12.43 -12.57
N ALA A 55 -24.23 11.40 -13.05
CA ALA A 55 -25.28 11.52 -14.07
C ALA A 55 -26.63 11.94 -13.49
N VAL A 56 -26.80 11.98 -12.18
CA VAL A 56 -28.00 12.47 -11.49
C VAL A 56 -28.27 13.94 -11.86
N ARG A 57 -29.48 14.23 -12.29
CA ARG A 57 -29.87 15.56 -12.78
C ARG A 57 -30.50 16.39 -11.65
N PRO A 58 -30.09 17.63 -11.44
CA PRO A 58 -30.65 18.50 -10.40
C PRO A 58 -32.17 18.66 -10.49
N ASP A 59 -32.74 18.62 -11.69
CA ASP A 59 -34.18 18.80 -11.93
C ASP A 59 -35.02 17.53 -11.64
N SER A 60 -34.38 16.36 -11.48
CA SER A 60 -35.03 15.07 -11.24
C SER A 60 -34.34 14.22 -10.17
N VAL A 61 -33.65 14.88 -9.24
CA VAL A 61 -32.83 14.26 -8.20
C VAL A 61 -33.53 13.10 -7.48
N GLU A 62 -34.81 13.28 -7.08
CA GLU A 62 -35.55 12.25 -6.36
C GLU A 62 -35.72 10.98 -7.20
N VAL A 63 -36.11 11.12 -8.45
CA VAL A 63 -36.32 10.00 -9.38
C VAL A 63 -34.96 9.30 -9.69
N ASP A 64 -33.94 10.11 -9.98
CA ASP A 64 -32.62 9.59 -10.34
C ASP A 64 -31.96 8.88 -9.14
N ILE A 65 -32.14 9.36 -7.89
CA ILE A 65 -31.68 8.66 -6.66
C ILE A 65 -32.43 7.35 -6.46
N GLN A 66 -33.76 7.32 -6.67
CA GLN A 66 -34.52 6.06 -6.59
C GLN A 66 -34.02 5.04 -7.62
N GLN A 67 -33.64 5.50 -8.81
CA GLN A 67 -33.02 4.64 -9.82
C GLN A 67 -31.65 4.11 -9.37
N LEU A 68 -30.80 4.95 -8.76
CA LEU A 68 -29.52 4.50 -8.19
C LEU A 68 -29.72 3.43 -7.11
N TYR A 69 -30.74 3.57 -6.25
CA TYR A 69 -31.07 2.54 -5.26
C TYR A 69 -31.53 1.22 -5.91
N ALA A 70 -32.23 1.29 -7.06
CA ALA A 70 -32.62 0.10 -7.79
C ALA A 70 -31.47 -0.59 -8.52
N ASP A 71 -30.56 0.21 -9.11
CA ASP A 71 -29.45 -0.32 -9.92
C ASP A 71 -28.26 -0.77 -9.05
N TYR A 72 -28.10 -0.20 -7.84
CA TYR A 72 -26.94 -0.44 -6.94
C TYR A 72 -27.43 -0.78 -5.51
N GLU A 73 -28.41 -1.68 -5.40
CA GLU A 73 -29.13 -2.00 -4.16
C GLU A 73 -28.17 -2.31 -2.98
N GLU A 74 -27.12 -3.07 -3.24
CA GLU A 74 -26.14 -3.46 -2.20
C GLU A 74 -25.20 -2.32 -1.81
N PHE A 75 -24.84 -1.44 -2.75
CA PHE A 75 -23.84 -0.38 -2.51
C PHE A 75 -24.45 0.92 -1.97
N MET A 76 -25.64 1.28 -2.40
CA MET A 76 -26.28 2.56 -2.03
C MET A 76 -26.41 2.79 -0.52
N PRO A 77 -26.80 1.82 0.33
CA PRO A 77 -26.82 2.03 1.78
C PRO A 77 -25.45 2.39 2.35
N MET A 78 -24.41 1.66 1.95
CA MET A 78 -23.04 1.96 2.35
C MET A 78 -22.57 3.34 1.85
N PHE A 79 -22.93 3.69 0.63
CA PHE A 79 -22.59 4.98 0.05
C PHE A 79 -23.26 6.15 0.78
N VAL A 80 -24.58 6.08 0.98
CA VAL A 80 -25.35 7.17 1.58
C VAL A 80 -25.09 7.30 3.08
N GLU A 81 -25.23 6.22 3.83
CA GLU A 81 -25.10 6.25 5.29
C GLU A 81 -23.63 6.19 5.74
N GLY A 82 -22.84 5.30 5.14
CA GLY A 82 -21.45 5.06 5.54
C GLY A 82 -20.48 6.15 5.05
N ILE A 83 -20.59 6.54 3.78
CA ILE A 83 -19.66 7.45 3.12
C ILE A 83 -20.12 8.90 3.21
N LEU A 84 -21.32 9.20 2.72
CA LEU A 84 -21.87 10.55 2.76
C LEU A 84 -22.39 10.95 4.15
N ARG A 85 -22.65 9.97 5.02
CA ARG A 85 -23.19 10.15 6.39
C ARG A 85 -24.52 10.90 6.41
N ILE A 86 -25.36 10.62 5.42
CA ILE A 86 -26.70 11.19 5.31
C ILE A 86 -27.69 10.14 5.84
N PRO A 87 -28.56 10.48 6.79
CA PRO A 87 -29.60 9.57 7.25
C PRO A 87 -30.57 9.22 6.11
N THR A 88 -30.78 7.93 5.84
CA THR A 88 -31.66 7.45 4.74
C THR A 88 -33.14 7.70 5.00
N GLU A 89 -33.53 7.93 6.24
CA GLU A 89 -34.94 8.17 6.65
C GLU A 89 -35.44 9.54 6.15
N ASP A 90 -34.54 10.48 5.84
CA ASP A 90 -34.84 11.81 5.33
C ASP A 90 -34.51 11.95 3.83
N THR A 91 -35.41 11.44 2.98
CA THR A 91 -35.28 11.49 1.52
C THR A 91 -35.20 12.94 0.99
N ALA A 92 -35.88 13.88 1.61
CA ALA A 92 -35.86 15.29 1.18
C ALA A 92 -34.47 15.90 1.45
N TYR A 93 -33.90 15.65 2.62
CA TYR A 93 -32.55 16.08 2.96
C TYR A 93 -31.49 15.42 2.06
N LEU A 94 -31.62 14.13 1.77
CA LEU A 94 -30.74 13.43 0.85
C LEU A 94 -30.77 14.08 -0.54
N CYS A 95 -31.95 14.36 -1.08
CA CYS A 95 -32.10 15.01 -2.39
C CYS A 95 -31.47 16.42 -2.41
N GLU A 96 -31.68 17.21 -1.37
CA GLU A 96 -31.08 18.55 -1.24
C GLU A 96 -29.57 18.49 -1.20
N MET A 97 -29.00 17.65 -0.34
CA MET A 97 -27.54 17.49 -0.21
C MET A 97 -26.92 16.97 -1.48
N TYR A 98 -27.57 16.04 -2.16
CA TYR A 98 -27.08 15.49 -3.42
C TYR A 98 -27.10 16.49 -4.55
N ALA A 99 -28.19 17.29 -4.67
CA ALA A 99 -28.26 18.36 -5.65
C ALA A 99 -27.16 19.41 -5.41
N GLN A 100 -26.91 19.77 -4.16
CA GLN A 100 -25.83 20.68 -3.78
C GLN A 100 -24.45 20.09 -4.15
N PHE A 101 -24.20 18.83 -3.83
CA PHE A 101 -22.95 18.12 -4.17
C PHE A 101 -22.65 18.13 -5.67
N LEU A 102 -23.68 18.01 -6.52
CA LEU A 102 -23.52 18.03 -7.98
C LEU A 102 -23.25 19.42 -8.55
N THR A 103 -23.84 20.47 -7.95
CA THR A 103 -23.91 21.82 -8.54
C THR A 103 -23.02 22.85 -7.87
N ASP A 104 -22.48 22.53 -6.69
CA ASP A 104 -21.68 23.49 -5.93
C ASP A 104 -20.33 23.78 -6.59
N THR A 105 -20.20 25.02 -7.07
CA THR A 105 -18.96 25.56 -7.62
C THR A 105 -18.12 26.33 -6.59
N VAL A 106 -18.72 26.71 -5.47
CA VAL A 106 -18.06 27.51 -4.42
C VAL A 106 -17.08 26.66 -3.62
N MET A 107 -17.52 25.46 -3.21
CA MET A 107 -16.67 24.47 -2.55
C MET A 107 -15.85 23.67 -3.56
N GLY A 108 -16.03 23.88 -4.86
CA GLY A 108 -15.26 23.24 -5.92
C GLY A 108 -15.67 21.79 -6.23
N PHE A 109 -16.79 21.31 -5.75
CA PHE A 109 -17.25 19.93 -6.01
C PHE A 109 -17.48 19.66 -7.49
N ALA A 110 -18.11 20.57 -8.22
CA ALA A 110 -18.34 20.39 -9.66
C ALA A 110 -17.03 20.24 -10.45
N GLN A 111 -16.00 21.03 -10.14
CA GLN A 111 -14.67 20.93 -10.75
C GLN A 111 -13.95 19.64 -10.35
N THR A 112 -14.05 19.24 -9.07
CA THR A 112 -13.51 17.98 -8.55
C THR A 112 -14.12 16.79 -9.26
N ASN A 113 -15.46 16.79 -9.41
CA ASN A 113 -16.20 15.74 -10.07
C ASN A 113 -15.77 15.57 -11.54
N ALA A 114 -15.65 16.70 -12.28
CA ALA A 114 -15.19 16.66 -13.66
C ALA A 114 -13.77 16.12 -13.79
N LEU A 115 -12.86 16.54 -12.90
CA LEU A 115 -11.48 16.04 -12.89
C LEU A 115 -11.40 14.56 -12.51
N ALA A 116 -12.23 14.09 -11.56
CA ALA A 116 -12.31 12.69 -11.19
C ALA A 116 -12.74 11.82 -12.37
N GLN A 117 -13.76 12.23 -13.11
CA GLN A 117 -14.20 11.56 -14.34
C GLN A 117 -13.10 11.49 -15.40
N GLU A 118 -12.35 12.58 -15.60
CA GLU A 118 -11.23 12.60 -16.53
C GLU A 118 -10.09 11.65 -16.10
N LYS A 119 -9.65 11.74 -14.85
CA LYS A 119 -8.53 10.94 -14.31
C LYS A 119 -8.82 9.44 -14.31
N PHE A 120 -10.06 9.06 -14.04
CA PHE A 120 -10.50 7.67 -13.98
C PHE A 120 -11.26 7.22 -15.25
N ALA A 121 -11.21 7.98 -16.35
CA ALA A 121 -11.82 7.57 -17.62
C ALA A 121 -11.30 6.21 -18.13
N ASN A 122 -10.02 5.93 -17.96
CA ASN A 122 -9.42 4.62 -18.20
C ASN A 122 -9.01 4.02 -16.86
N VAL A 123 -9.41 2.78 -16.57
CA VAL A 123 -9.11 2.03 -15.34
C VAL A 123 -8.35 0.73 -15.61
N ASP A 124 -7.85 0.51 -16.82
CA ASP A 124 -7.23 -0.76 -17.23
C ASP A 124 -6.06 -1.15 -16.31
N SER A 125 -5.15 -0.22 -16.02
CA SER A 125 -4.00 -0.47 -15.13
C SER A 125 -4.42 -0.79 -13.68
N LEU A 126 -5.49 -0.15 -13.19
CA LEU A 126 -6.06 -0.45 -11.88
C LEU A 126 -6.69 -1.85 -11.89
N GLN A 127 -7.43 -2.18 -12.95
CA GLN A 127 -8.03 -3.49 -13.16
C GLN A 127 -6.97 -4.60 -13.15
N GLU A 128 -5.88 -4.42 -13.90
CA GLU A 128 -4.77 -5.38 -13.96
C GLU A 128 -4.10 -5.56 -12.59
N ALA A 129 -3.83 -4.48 -11.87
CA ALA A 129 -3.21 -4.53 -10.56
C ALA A 129 -4.09 -5.22 -9.51
N LEU A 130 -5.41 -4.97 -9.53
CA LEU A 130 -6.36 -5.64 -8.63
C LEU A 130 -6.52 -7.12 -8.98
N ASN A 131 -6.65 -7.47 -10.25
CA ASN A 131 -6.73 -8.85 -10.70
C ASN A 131 -5.48 -9.63 -10.26
N MET A 132 -4.28 -9.08 -10.50
CA MET A 132 -3.03 -9.68 -10.05
C MET A 132 -2.98 -9.83 -8.52
N GLY A 133 -3.23 -8.76 -7.79
CA GLY A 133 -3.15 -8.76 -6.32
C GLY A 133 -4.10 -9.76 -5.68
N PHE A 134 -5.36 -9.79 -6.10
CA PHE A 134 -6.36 -10.72 -5.57
C PHE A 134 -6.16 -12.17 -6.03
N SER A 135 -5.69 -12.42 -7.26
CA SER A 135 -5.32 -13.77 -7.70
C SER A 135 -4.19 -14.35 -6.83
N ARG A 136 -3.16 -13.54 -6.57
CA ARG A 136 -2.03 -13.94 -5.71
C ARG A 136 -2.47 -14.17 -4.26
N LEU A 137 -3.36 -13.32 -3.77
CA LEU A 137 -3.94 -13.46 -2.43
C LEU A 137 -4.75 -14.73 -2.30
N HIS A 138 -5.63 -15.02 -3.28
CA HIS A 138 -6.44 -16.25 -3.30
C HIS A 138 -5.58 -17.52 -3.40
N TYR A 139 -4.51 -17.48 -4.18
CA TYR A 139 -3.54 -18.58 -4.22
C TYR A 139 -2.91 -18.86 -2.85
N LEU A 140 -2.56 -17.81 -2.10
CA LEU A 140 -1.97 -17.95 -0.77
C LEU A 140 -3.00 -18.35 0.30
N PHE A 141 -4.21 -17.81 0.22
CA PHE A 141 -5.26 -17.96 1.22
C PHE A 141 -6.60 -18.31 0.52
N PRO A 142 -6.73 -19.56 0.02
CA PRO A 142 -7.92 -19.96 -0.76
C PRO A 142 -9.22 -19.94 0.04
N ASP A 143 -9.14 -19.99 1.38
CA ASP A 143 -10.30 -19.92 2.26
C ASP A 143 -10.78 -18.48 2.54
N TRP A 144 -10.06 -17.45 2.05
CA TRP A 144 -10.47 -16.08 2.23
C TRP A 144 -11.47 -15.66 1.14
N GLU A 145 -12.55 -15.03 1.56
CA GLU A 145 -13.56 -14.50 0.65
C GLU A 145 -13.05 -13.23 -0.03
N ILE A 146 -12.71 -13.32 -1.30
CA ILE A 146 -12.22 -12.19 -2.10
C ILE A 146 -13.41 -11.38 -2.59
N PRO A 147 -13.48 -10.05 -2.36
CA PRO A 147 -14.48 -9.19 -2.95
C PRO A 147 -14.28 -9.11 -4.46
N MET A 148 -15.28 -9.60 -5.23
CA MET A 148 -15.19 -9.66 -6.69
C MET A 148 -15.63 -8.37 -7.37
N THR A 149 -16.11 -7.37 -6.60
CA THR A 149 -16.60 -6.09 -7.12
C THR A 149 -16.00 -4.92 -6.36
N VAL A 150 -15.45 -3.95 -7.09
CA VAL A 150 -14.92 -2.69 -6.56
C VAL A 150 -15.68 -1.52 -7.16
N TYR A 151 -16.36 -0.75 -6.31
CA TYR A 151 -17.11 0.43 -6.70
C TYR A 151 -16.23 1.67 -6.71
N LEU A 152 -16.17 2.38 -7.82
CA LEU A 152 -15.60 3.73 -7.85
C LEU A 152 -16.71 4.74 -7.52
N PHE A 153 -16.46 5.67 -6.62
CA PHE A 153 -17.42 6.70 -6.23
C PHE A 153 -16.73 8.04 -5.97
N VAL A 154 -17.49 9.13 -5.94
CA VAL A 154 -17.00 10.42 -5.46
C VAL A 154 -17.51 10.63 -4.05
N SER A 155 -16.62 10.80 -3.10
CA SER A 155 -16.93 10.81 -1.66
C SER A 155 -17.21 12.19 -1.08
N GLY A 156 -16.94 13.28 -1.82
CA GLY A 156 -16.86 14.62 -1.25
C GLY A 156 -15.69 14.76 -0.26
N PHE A 157 -14.57 14.10 -0.54
CA PHE A 157 -13.36 14.01 0.28
C PHE A 157 -13.55 13.33 1.66
N ASN A 158 -14.58 12.50 1.81
CA ASN A 158 -14.87 11.81 3.08
C ASN A 158 -14.14 10.47 3.23
N SER A 159 -13.84 9.78 2.12
CA SER A 159 -13.26 8.43 2.17
C SER A 159 -12.39 8.15 0.95
N SER A 160 -11.20 7.57 1.18
CA SER A 160 -10.29 7.14 0.11
C SER A 160 -10.61 5.73 -0.37
N VAL A 161 -10.59 4.77 0.54
CA VAL A 161 -10.97 3.37 0.29
C VAL A 161 -11.91 2.90 1.40
N VAL A 162 -12.84 2.04 1.03
CA VAL A 162 -13.80 1.44 1.96
C VAL A 162 -13.89 -0.06 1.72
N TYR A 163 -14.08 -0.80 2.79
CA TYR A 163 -14.32 -2.24 2.75
C TYR A 163 -15.24 -2.64 3.91
N ASN A 164 -16.24 -3.44 3.61
CA ASN A 164 -16.97 -4.23 4.58
C ASN A 164 -17.20 -5.62 3.98
N GLU A 165 -17.38 -6.61 4.79
CA GLU A 165 -17.48 -8.06 4.46
C GLU A 165 -17.57 -8.45 2.97
N ASN A 166 -18.41 -7.76 2.15
CA ASN A 166 -18.67 -8.11 0.75
C ASN A 166 -18.44 -6.97 -0.24
N LEU A 167 -18.30 -5.73 0.23
CA LEU A 167 -18.23 -4.54 -0.63
C LEU A 167 -16.90 -3.83 -0.48
N MET A 168 -16.32 -3.49 -1.60
CA MET A 168 -15.10 -2.71 -1.67
C MET A 168 -15.32 -1.49 -2.57
N GLY A 169 -14.72 -0.35 -2.19
CA GLY A 169 -14.91 0.85 -2.98
C GLY A 169 -13.78 1.86 -2.82
N VAL A 170 -13.70 2.77 -3.81
CA VAL A 170 -12.67 3.80 -3.95
C VAL A 170 -13.30 5.15 -4.14
N GLY A 171 -13.02 6.10 -3.25
CA GLY A 171 -13.33 7.51 -3.40
C GLY A 171 -12.34 8.17 -4.37
N VAL A 172 -12.69 8.21 -5.65
CA VAL A 172 -11.79 8.67 -6.73
C VAL A 172 -11.34 10.12 -6.57
N ASP A 173 -12.13 10.93 -5.88
CA ASP A 173 -11.80 12.32 -5.52
C ASP A 173 -10.63 12.43 -4.51
N MET A 174 -10.25 11.33 -3.86
CA MET A 174 -9.06 11.25 -3.00
C MET A 174 -7.76 10.88 -3.75
N TYR A 175 -7.83 10.64 -5.08
CA TYR A 175 -6.70 10.17 -5.89
C TYR A 175 -6.47 11.01 -7.17
N LEU A 176 -6.70 12.30 -7.08
CA LEU A 176 -6.61 13.23 -8.24
C LEU A 176 -5.17 13.67 -8.60
N GLY A 177 -4.21 13.31 -7.76
CA GLY A 177 -2.80 13.69 -7.90
C GLY A 177 -2.31 14.51 -6.71
N SER A 178 -1.04 14.32 -6.36
CA SER A 178 -0.41 14.94 -5.18
C SER A 178 -0.39 16.47 -5.20
N ASP A 179 -0.53 17.06 -6.38
CA ASP A 179 -0.54 18.51 -6.65
C ASP A 179 -1.95 19.10 -6.70
N TYR A 180 -3.00 18.30 -6.50
CA TYR A 180 -4.38 18.79 -6.53
C TYR A 180 -4.61 19.85 -5.44
N PRO A 181 -4.99 21.10 -5.79
CA PRO A 181 -4.94 22.24 -4.86
C PRO A 181 -5.81 22.11 -3.62
N TYR A 182 -6.97 21.46 -3.72
CA TYR A 182 -7.88 21.26 -2.58
C TYR A 182 -7.28 20.43 -1.47
N TYR A 183 -6.35 19.51 -1.76
CA TYR A 183 -5.67 18.70 -0.75
C TYR A 183 -4.86 19.53 0.25
N ASN A 184 -4.47 20.78 -0.11
CA ASN A 184 -3.80 21.70 0.83
C ASN A 184 -4.65 22.06 2.04
N GLN A 185 -5.98 21.94 1.94
CA GLN A 185 -6.93 22.27 3.00
C GLN A 185 -7.43 21.04 3.75
N LEU A 186 -7.24 19.85 3.18
CA LEU A 186 -7.81 18.59 3.68
C LEU A 186 -6.81 17.74 4.45
N VAL A 187 -5.57 17.69 3.97
CA VAL A 187 -4.54 16.78 4.51
C VAL A 187 -3.20 17.48 4.68
N TYR A 188 -2.32 16.88 5.47
CA TYR A 188 -0.96 17.37 5.62
C TYR A 188 -0.10 17.08 4.38
N ASN A 189 0.92 17.88 4.14
CA ASN A 189 1.78 17.75 2.97
C ASN A 189 2.43 16.37 2.81
N TYR A 190 2.77 15.72 3.92
CA TYR A 190 3.40 14.39 3.91
C TYR A 190 2.44 13.27 3.47
N GLN A 191 1.12 13.51 3.46
CA GLN A 191 0.11 12.53 3.04
C GLN A 191 -0.21 12.60 1.54
N LYS A 192 0.02 13.74 0.90
CA LYS A 192 -0.44 13.98 -0.48
C LYS A 192 0.20 13.09 -1.53
N HIS A 193 1.43 12.62 -1.30
CA HIS A 193 2.16 11.86 -2.30
C HIS A 193 1.51 10.52 -2.65
N THR A 194 0.69 9.96 -1.76
CA THR A 194 -0.10 8.74 -2.00
C THR A 194 -1.49 9.02 -2.59
N MET A 195 -1.93 10.29 -2.66
CA MET A 195 -3.25 10.68 -3.18
C MET A 195 -3.25 10.75 -4.71
N ARG A 196 -2.90 9.65 -5.36
CA ARG A 196 -2.81 9.53 -6.82
C ARG A 196 -3.24 8.12 -7.26
N LYS A 197 -3.76 8.01 -8.47
CA LYS A 197 -4.42 6.83 -9.01
C LYS A 197 -3.58 5.55 -8.89
N GLU A 198 -2.27 5.65 -9.03
CA GLU A 198 -1.34 4.53 -8.95
C GLU A 198 -1.31 3.87 -7.57
N CYS A 199 -1.67 4.59 -6.51
CA CYS A 199 -1.69 4.08 -5.15
C CYS A 199 -2.98 3.30 -4.80
N VAL A 200 -4.02 3.38 -5.63
CA VAL A 200 -5.36 2.82 -5.34
C VAL A 200 -5.31 1.31 -5.08
N ALA A 201 -4.64 0.55 -5.94
CA ALA A 201 -4.58 -0.91 -5.78
C ALA A 201 -3.88 -1.31 -4.47
N GLY A 202 -2.76 -0.63 -4.15
CA GLY A 202 -2.03 -0.84 -2.89
C GLY A 202 -2.87 -0.51 -1.67
N ASP A 203 -3.61 0.60 -1.68
CA ASP A 203 -4.46 1.03 -0.57
C ASP A 203 -5.64 0.07 -0.36
N LEU A 204 -6.27 -0.41 -1.44
CA LEU A 204 -7.36 -1.41 -1.35
C LEU A 204 -6.88 -2.74 -0.78
N LEU A 205 -5.77 -3.28 -1.30
CA LEU A 205 -5.20 -4.53 -0.80
C LEU A 205 -4.73 -4.38 0.65
N ASN A 206 -4.11 -3.25 1.01
CA ASN A 206 -3.69 -3.00 2.39
C ASN A 206 -4.88 -2.90 3.35
N LEU A 207 -5.99 -2.26 2.93
CA LEU A 207 -7.23 -2.21 3.70
C LEU A 207 -7.82 -3.61 3.89
N TYR A 208 -7.87 -4.40 2.81
CA TYR A 208 -8.34 -5.80 2.86
C TYR A 208 -7.50 -6.65 3.83
N LEU A 209 -6.16 -6.54 3.75
CA LEU A 209 -5.26 -7.23 4.67
C LEU A 209 -5.46 -6.78 6.12
N ALA A 210 -5.63 -5.48 6.35
CA ALA A 210 -5.87 -4.94 7.69
C ALA A 210 -7.18 -5.43 8.32
N TYR A 211 -8.19 -5.69 7.51
CA TYR A 211 -9.47 -6.25 7.95
C TYR A 211 -9.37 -7.75 8.29
N ASN A 212 -8.69 -8.52 7.45
CA ASN A 212 -8.63 -9.97 7.57
C ASN A 212 -7.52 -10.48 8.49
N ILE A 213 -6.49 -9.68 8.78
CA ILE A 213 -5.36 -10.07 9.63
C ILE A 213 -5.45 -9.35 10.97
N SER A 214 -5.84 -10.07 12.00
CA SER A 214 -5.96 -9.51 13.35
C SER A 214 -4.60 -9.41 14.04
N TYR A 215 -4.35 -8.24 14.67
CA TYR A 215 -3.23 -8.09 15.59
C TYR A 215 -3.57 -8.78 16.91
N ASN A 216 -2.82 -9.81 17.22
CA ASN A 216 -2.96 -10.53 18.49
C ASN A 216 -1.57 -10.70 19.12
N SER A 217 -1.24 -9.89 20.11
CA SER A 217 0.03 -9.97 20.83
C SER A 217 -0.17 -9.91 22.33
N LYS A 218 0.53 -10.79 23.03
CA LYS A 218 0.52 -10.85 24.50
C LYS A 218 1.15 -9.60 25.13
N TYR A 219 2.17 -9.01 24.52
CA TYR A 219 3.00 -7.98 25.15
C TYR A 219 2.79 -6.58 24.60
N ASN A 220 2.26 -6.44 23.40
CA ASN A 220 2.04 -5.16 22.70
C ASN A 220 3.24 -4.19 22.78
N ARG A 221 4.47 -4.72 22.65
CA ARG A 221 5.71 -3.93 22.60
C ARG A 221 5.93 -3.39 21.19
N LEU A 222 6.85 -2.46 21.05
CA LEU A 222 7.24 -1.95 19.72
C LEU A 222 7.64 -3.07 18.76
N LEU A 223 8.40 -4.08 19.22
CA LEU A 223 8.81 -5.21 18.40
C LEU A 223 7.63 -5.96 17.78
N GLU A 224 6.61 -6.30 18.59
CA GLU A 224 5.43 -7.01 18.09
C GLU A 224 4.68 -6.19 17.04
N GLN A 225 4.53 -4.89 17.24
CA GLN A 225 3.88 -4.01 16.26
C GLN A 225 4.70 -3.89 14.97
N MET A 226 6.02 -3.72 15.09
CA MET A 226 6.93 -3.67 13.93
C MET A 226 6.87 -4.95 13.12
N ILE A 227 6.96 -6.12 13.76
CA ILE A 227 6.91 -7.42 13.07
C ILE A 227 5.54 -7.65 12.45
N PHE A 228 4.46 -7.36 13.16
CA PHE A 228 3.10 -7.52 12.66
C PHE A 228 2.87 -6.69 11.38
N ARG A 229 3.19 -5.39 11.44
CA ARG A 229 3.05 -4.50 10.27
C ARG A 229 4.08 -4.84 9.17
N GLY A 230 5.27 -5.29 9.56
CA GLY A 230 6.30 -5.74 8.63
C GLY A 230 5.86 -6.95 7.80
N LYS A 231 5.15 -7.91 8.41
CA LYS A 231 4.56 -9.05 7.70
C LYS A 231 3.50 -8.61 6.70
N GLN A 232 2.64 -7.64 7.07
CA GLN A 232 1.65 -7.08 6.15
C GLN A 232 2.32 -6.42 4.94
N MET A 233 3.39 -5.64 5.16
CA MET A 233 4.14 -5.01 4.06
C MET A 233 4.86 -6.04 3.19
N PHE A 234 5.46 -7.06 3.79
CA PHE A 234 6.06 -8.17 3.05
C PHE A 234 5.02 -8.88 2.18
N LEU A 235 3.87 -9.24 2.74
CA LEU A 235 2.78 -9.84 1.98
C LEU A 235 2.30 -8.90 0.85
N LEU A 236 2.05 -7.63 1.14
CA LEU A 236 1.61 -6.65 0.14
C LEU A 236 2.62 -6.52 -1.02
N SER A 237 3.92 -6.54 -0.74
CA SER A 237 4.96 -6.52 -1.79
C SER A 237 4.98 -7.79 -2.65
N GLU A 238 4.56 -8.93 -2.10
CA GLU A 238 4.40 -10.16 -2.88
C GLU A 238 3.10 -10.18 -3.69
N LEU A 239 2.06 -9.46 -3.26
CA LEU A 239 0.82 -9.28 -4.02
C LEU A 239 1.00 -8.32 -5.19
N LEU A 240 1.86 -7.32 -5.08
CA LEU A 240 2.14 -6.28 -6.07
C LEU A 240 3.62 -6.31 -6.49
N PRO A 241 4.11 -7.36 -7.14
CA PRO A 241 5.54 -7.57 -7.40
C PRO A 241 6.14 -6.57 -8.40
N ASP A 242 5.31 -5.92 -9.20
CA ASP A 242 5.72 -4.92 -10.20
C ASP A 242 5.79 -3.51 -9.60
N GLU A 243 5.21 -3.31 -8.40
CA GLU A 243 5.30 -2.04 -7.69
C GLU A 243 6.64 -1.89 -6.96
N PRO A 244 7.28 -0.72 -7.05
CA PRO A 244 8.49 -0.46 -6.27
C PRO A 244 8.20 -0.49 -4.75
N GLU A 245 9.17 -0.95 -3.96
CA GLU A 245 9.02 -1.09 -2.50
C GLU A 245 8.64 0.23 -1.80
N TRP A 246 9.10 1.38 -2.29
CA TRP A 246 8.70 2.69 -1.74
C TRP A 246 7.21 3.00 -1.99
N GLU A 247 6.63 2.56 -3.10
CA GLU A 247 5.19 2.71 -3.36
C GLU A 247 4.38 1.80 -2.44
N VAL A 248 4.81 0.54 -2.28
CA VAL A 248 4.14 -0.43 -1.39
C VAL A 248 4.01 0.10 0.05
N ILE A 249 5.08 0.72 0.58
CA ILE A 249 5.03 1.30 1.94
C ILE A 249 4.39 2.70 1.95
N GLY A 250 4.17 3.33 0.81
CA GLY A 250 3.67 4.70 0.69
C GLY A 250 4.73 5.74 1.08
N TYR A 251 5.99 5.53 0.71
CA TYR A 251 7.06 6.51 0.81
C TYR A 251 7.34 7.15 -0.55
N THR A 252 7.96 8.34 -0.54
CA THR A 252 8.63 8.80 -1.75
C THR A 252 9.94 8.04 -1.95
N LYS A 253 10.43 8.04 -3.19
CA LYS A 253 11.73 7.42 -3.50
C LYS A 253 12.86 8.00 -2.66
N GLU A 254 12.84 9.31 -2.38
CA GLU A 254 13.82 10.01 -1.56
C GLU A 254 13.74 9.57 -0.09
N GLN A 255 12.52 9.37 0.45
CA GLN A 255 12.31 8.85 1.81
C GLN A 255 12.85 7.43 1.95
N TRP A 256 12.59 6.57 0.95
CA TRP A 256 13.13 5.23 0.91
C TRP A 256 14.66 5.23 0.89
N GLN A 257 15.27 6.01 0.01
CA GLN A 257 16.74 6.16 -0.08
C GLN A 257 17.36 6.72 1.21
N TRP A 258 16.63 7.59 1.91
CA TRP A 258 17.04 8.07 3.23
C TRP A 258 17.07 6.90 4.23
N CYS A 259 16.03 6.09 4.27
CA CYS A 259 15.97 4.92 5.15
C CYS A 259 17.12 3.94 4.88
N GLU A 260 17.38 3.58 3.62
CA GLU A 260 18.49 2.69 3.24
C GLU A 260 19.85 3.26 3.66
N ARG A 261 20.08 4.54 3.44
CA ARG A 261 21.32 5.22 3.81
C ARG A 261 21.57 5.21 5.31
N TYR A 262 20.55 5.36 6.11
CA TYR A 262 20.64 5.48 7.57
C TYR A 262 20.22 4.22 8.33
N GLU A 263 19.98 3.10 7.65
CA GLU A 263 19.45 1.85 8.22
C GLU A 263 20.20 1.42 9.49
N ARG A 264 21.52 1.38 9.42
CA ARG A 264 22.38 1.06 10.58
C ARG A 264 22.22 2.06 11.73
N ALA A 265 22.13 3.33 11.43
CA ALA A 265 21.98 4.37 12.47
C ALA A 265 20.60 4.30 13.13
N ILE A 266 19.55 4.06 12.35
CA ILE A 266 18.17 3.83 12.84
C ILE A 266 18.18 2.63 13.80
N TRP A 267 18.71 1.49 13.34
CA TRP A 267 18.78 0.27 14.16
C TRP A 267 19.54 0.48 15.47
N ASN A 268 20.74 1.05 15.39
CA ASN A 268 21.56 1.35 16.56
C ASN A 268 20.82 2.28 17.56
N ARG A 269 20.07 3.24 17.06
CA ARG A 269 19.26 4.15 17.91
C ARG A 269 18.17 3.37 18.66
N ILE A 270 17.40 2.53 17.94
CA ILE A 270 16.35 1.68 18.54
C ILE A 270 16.96 0.75 19.62
N MET A 271 18.07 0.08 19.30
CA MET A 271 18.74 -0.85 20.22
C MET A 271 19.33 -0.15 21.45
N SER A 272 20.01 0.99 21.27
CA SER A 272 20.63 1.75 22.38
C SER A 272 19.62 2.28 23.38
N LYS A 273 18.42 2.61 22.92
CA LYS A 273 17.30 3.09 23.75
C LYS A 273 16.45 1.94 24.30
N ARG A 274 16.70 0.69 23.87
CA ARG A 274 15.89 -0.50 24.19
C ARG A 274 14.41 -0.31 23.81
N ASP A 275 14.13 0.46 22.74
CA ASP A 275 12.77 0.83 22.36
C ASP A 275 11.94 -0.38 21.93
N LEU A 276 12.56 -1.44 21.39
CA LEU A 276 11.88 -2.67 20.98
C LEU A 276 11.00 -3.29 22.08
N PHE A 277 11.36 -3.12 23.34
CA PHE A 277 10.67 -3.75 24.48
C PHE A 277 9.73 -2.82 25.22
N LYS A 278 9.56 -1.60 24.73
CA LYS A 278 8.70 -0.58 25.31
C LYS A 278 7.25 -0.74 24.85
N THR A 279 6.32 -0.32 25.71
CA THR A 279 4.86 -0.42 25.49
C THR A 279 4.15 0.92 25.62
N GLU A 280 4.88 2.01 25.87
CA GLU A 280 4.31 3.34 26.04
C GLU A 280 3.67 3.83 24.75
N SER A 281 2.37 4.12 24.78
CA SER A 281 1.58 4.46 23.60
C SER A 281 2.16 5.63 22.80
N MET A 282 2.72 6.65 23.46
CA MET A 282 3.31 7.80 22.77
C MET A 282 4.54 7.38 21.94
N LEU A 283 5.37 6.49 22.48
CA LEU A 283 6.53 5.96 21.76
C LEU A 283 6.10 5.05 20.61
N LEU A 284 5.15 4.15 20.86
CA LEU A 284 4.61 3.26 19.81
C LEU A 284 4.04 4.09 18.64
N ASN A 285 3.23 5.08 18.96
CA ASN A 285 2.63 5.96 17.96
C ASN A 285 3.69 6.74 17.15
N SER A 286 4.77 7.19 17.80
CA SER A 286 5.84 7.93 17.10
C SER A 286 6.59 7.08 16.07
N TYR A 287 6.71 5.77 16.30
CA TYR A 287 7.34 4.85 15.38
C TYR A 287 6.39 4.30 14.31
N MET A 288 5.12 4.08 14.66
CA MET A 288 4.20 3.26 13.86
C MET A 288 3.17 4.06 13.07
N ASN A 289 2.80 5.26 13.55
CA ASN A 289 1.75 6.06 12.92
C ASN A 289 2.30 7.01 11.87
N ASP A 290 1.42 7.44 10.99
CA ASP A 290 1.69 8.48 10.01
C ASP A 290 2.12 9.78 10.67
N GLY A 291 3.06 10.45 10.04
CA GLY A 291 3.58 11.72 10.53
C GLY A 291 4.61 12.32 9.55
N PRO A 292 4.94 13.59 9.73
CA PRO A 292 5.97 14.23 8.91
C PRO A 292 7.36 13.62 9.10
N PHE A 293 7.63 13.04 10.27
CA PHE A 293 8.87 12.36 10.61
C PHE A 293 8.67 11.46 11.84
N THR A 294 9.61 10.54 12.07
CA THR A 294 9.67 9.73 13.31
C THR A 294 10.50 10.45 14.35
N SER A 295 9.84 11.07 15.34
CA SER A 295 10.46 11.96 16.33
C SER A 295 11.57 11.31 17.17
N GLU A 296 11.48 10.01 17.42
CA GLU A 296 12.47 9.25 18.19
C GLU A 296 13.81 9.09 17.45
N ILE A 297 13.81 9.27 16.13
CA ILE A 297 14.98 9.09 15.27
C ILE A 297 15.54 10.44 14.82
N SER A 298 14.80 11.19 13.97
CA SER A 298 15.27 12.46 13.40
C SER A 298 14.11 13.23 12.77
N GLN A 299 14.19 14.56 12.75
CA GLN A 299 13.27 15.40 11.97
C GLN A 299 13.47 15.29 10.46
N GLU A 300 14.57 14.71 10.00
CA GLU A 300 14.84 14.44 8.59
C GLU A 300 14.31 13.06 8.14
N SER A 301 13.90 12.21 9.09
CA SER A 301 13.39 10.89 8.78
C SER A 301 11.98 10.97 8.18
N PRO A 302 11.54 9.98 7.41
CA PRO A 302 10.11 9.82 7.18
C PRO A 302 9.37 9.43 8.45
N GLY A 303 8.05 9.55 8.44
CA GLY A 303 7.17 8.93 9.44
C GLY A 303 7.18 7.40 9.33
N ARG A 304 6.58 6.72 10.28
CA ARG A 304 6.38 5.25 10.26
C ARG A 304 7.67 4.42 10.13
N LEU A 305 8.81 4.89 10.65
CA LEU A 305 10.06 4.11 10.55
C LEU A 305 9.97 2.74 11.22
N GLY A 306 9.12 2.57 12.23
CA GLY A 306 8.86 1.27 12.82
C GLY A 306 8.28 0.27 11.81
N LEU A 307 7.38 0.72 10.96
CA LEU A 307 6.83 -0.08 9.86
C LEU A 307 7.94 -0.51 8.87
N TRP A 308 8.79 0.43 8.44
CA TRP A 308 9.89 0.15 7.53
C TRP A 308 10.90 -0.82 8.13
N VAL A 309 11.36 -0.61 9.38
CA VAL A 309 12.30 -1.52 10.05
C VAL A 309 11.68 -2.89 10.26
N GLY A 310 10.40 -2.95 10.62
CA GLY A 310 9.66 -4.21 10.75
C GLY A 310 9.65 -5.00 9.46
N TRP A 311 9.40 -4.35 8.33
CA TRP A 311 9.46 -4.99 7.02
C TRP A 311 10.88 -5.49 6.70
N ARG A 312 11.93 -4.69 6.94
CA ARG A 312 13.34 -5.12 6.74
C ARG A 312 13.72 -6.35 7.57
N ILE A 313 13.21 -6.43 8.81
CA ILE A 313 13.43 -7.61 9.67
C ILE A 313 12.72 -8.84 9.09
N VAL A 314 11.46 -8.69 8.65
CA VAL A 314 10.69 -9.80 8.07
C VAL A 314 11.29 -10.25 6.74
N ASP A 315 11.69 -9.33 5.87
CA ASP A 315 12.37 -9.63 4.62
C ASP A 315 13.70 -10.39 4.86
N SER A 316 14.48 -9.95 5.86
CA SER A 316 15.68 -10.67 6.29
C SER A 316 15.36 -12.07 6.86
N TYR A 317 14.26 -12.19 7.62
CA TYR A 317 13.80 -13.49 8.14
C TYR A 317 13.45 -14.45 7.02
N MET A 318 12.66 -14.02 6.06
CA MET A 318 12.24 -14.86 4.93
C MET A 318 13.43 -15.27 4.05
N ARG A 319 14.40 -14.40 3.83
CA ARG A 319 15.63 -14.73 3.07
C ARG A 319 16.53 -15.72 3.80
N ASN A 320 16.58 -15.70 5.13
CA ASN A 320 17.41 -16.60 5.91
C ASN A 320 16.70 -17.93 6.28
N ASN A 321 15.40 -18.05 5.97
CA ASN A 321 14.57 -19.22 6.30
C ASN A 321 13.73 -19.62 5.08
N GLU A 322 14.39 -19.99 3.98
CA GLU A 322 13.76 -20.30 2.68
C GLU A 322 12.67 -21.40 2.72
N HIS A 323 12.66 -22.21 3.77
CA HIS A 323 11.65 -23.25 3.98
C HIS A 323 10.33 -22.70 4.56
N VAL A 324 10.30 -21.46 5.05
CA VAL A 324 9.10 -20.84 5.63
C VAL A 324 8.21 -20.32 4.52
N THR A 325 6.95 -20.73 4.53
CA THR A 325 5.93 -20.24 3.63
C THR A 325 5.36 -18.89 4.10
N ILE A 326 4.70 -18.16 3.21
CA ILE A 326 4.00 -16.91 3.58
C ILE A 326 2.89 -17.21 4.59
N GLN A 327 2.17 -18.31 4.45
CA GLN A 327 1.12 -18.74 5.40
C GLN A 327 1.68 -18.98 6.80
N GLU A 328 2.83 -19.68 6.89
CA GLU A 328 3.52 -19.91 8.16
C GLU A 328 4.02 -18.58 8.76
N LEU A 329 4.62 -17.70 7.95
CA LEU A 329 5.02 -16.37 8.40
C LEU A 329 3.83 -15.60 8.98
N MET A 330 2.69 -15.55 8.27
CA MET A 330 1.52 -14.79 8.71
C MET A 330 0.91 -15.34 10.00
N SER A 331 0.93 -16.66 10.19
CA SER A 331 0.41 -17.33 11.38
C SER A 331 1.35 -17.31 12.60
N ASP A 332 2.66 -17.07 12.40
CA ASP A 332 3.65 -17.07 13.48
C ASP A 332 3.51 -15.81 14.36
N GLY A 333 3.04 -15.96 15.60
CA GLY A 333 2.88 -14.88 16.57
C GLY A 333 4.14 -14.51 17.35
N ASP A 334 5.26 -15.21 17.16
CA ASP A 334 6.49 -15.02 17.94
C ASP A 334 7.43 -13.99 17.28
N ALA A 335 7.21 -12.72 17.58
CA ALA A 335 8.02 -11.62 17.07
C ALA A 335 9.50 -11.71 17.51
N GLN A 336 9.78 -12.25 18.70
CA GLN A 336 11.15 -12.43 19.18
C GLN A 336 11.88 -13.51 18.37
N LYS A 337 11.24 -14.64 18.10
CA LYS A 337 11.78 -15.70 17.23
C LYS A 337 12.08 -15.16 15.82
N ILE A 338 11.13 -14.39 15.24
CA ILE A 338 11.32 -13.80 13.91
C ILE A 338 12.54 -12.87 13.92
N LEU A 339 12.67 -11.99 14.92
CA LEU A 339 13.83 -11.12 15.05
C LEU A 339 15.15 -11.91 15.16
N GLU A 340 15.20 -12.89 16.01
CA GLU A 340 16.41 -13.70 16.25
C GLU A 340 16.83 -14.48 14.99
N GLN A 341 15.88 -15.14 14.34
CA GLN A 341 16.12 -15.93 13.13
C GLN A 341 16.25 -15.10 11.85
N SER A 342 15.90 -13.81 11.89
CA SER A 342 16.16 -12.89 10.79
C SER A 342 17.64 -12.61 10.60
N PHE A 343 18.46 -12.72 11.65
CA PHE A 343 19.84 -12.26 11.69
C PHE A 343 20.01 -10.80 11.26
N TYR A 344 18.97 -10.01 11.38
CA TYR A 344 18.96 -8.61 10.96
C TYR A 344 19.98 -7.76 11.74
N LYS A 345 21.04 -7.35 11.07
CA LYS A 345 22.15 -6.52 11.61
C LYS A 345 22.68 -5.64 10.48
N PRO A 346 22.00 -4.53 10.15
CA PRO A 346 22.38 -3.64 9.05
C PRO A 346 23.70 -2.87 9.32
#